data_330d9dabe6a6528b25535c3a71155ce3
#
_entry.id   330d9dabe6a6528b25535c3a71155ce3
#
_cell.length_a   1.000
_cell.length_b   1.000
_cell.length_c   1.000
_cell.angle_alpha   90.00
_cell.angle_beta   90.00
_cell.angle_gamma   90.00
#
_symmetry.space_group_name_H-M   'P 1'
#
loop_
_entity.id
_entity.type
_entity.pdbx_description
1 polymer ?
#
loop_
_entity_poly.entity_id
_entity_poly.type
_entity_poly.pdbx_seq_one_letter_code
_entity_poly.pdbx_strand_id
1 'polypeptide(L)'
;MFDRTQLSRRRFLSNFAFASGAVATGVGSWVIPAPWANAAEAPIKVGIATDLTGPIAYAGTADANVAKMLVKQMNDAGGLLGRPLELYIEDTASNESVAVGNVRKLIQRDKVDMVLGGITSSMRNAIKDPIVARGKTLYIYPQLYEGKECTPYLFCTGPTPAQQCDEFIPWLIKNGGKKFALPSANYVWPHTLNVYARKVIESNGGEVVFEEYYPLDQVDFSSTVNRIISNKVDVVFNTVIPPGVGPFFKQLYEAGFLKNGGRLACVYYDENTLNINQASEIEGLASCLDYFKVLTKENPFDAKIQAAYEKDFPGNFLFAAGSAATGTYRGLKLWEAAVKEAGKVDRDSVAAALDHAKIAEGPGGPAEMVPGKRHCKMKMYTAVAKGGNYEIVGRSNGLVDPKEC
;
A
#
# COMPACT_ATOMS: atom_id res chain seq x y z
N MET A 1 -52.99 33.70 12.49
CA MET A 1 -53.05 35.17 12.47
C MET A 1 -51.69 35.64 11.95
N PHE A 2 -51.71 36.15 10.74
CA PHE A 2 -50.84 37.16 10.09
C PHE A 2 -49.29 37.01 10.26
N ASP A 3 -48.40 37.19 9.33
CA ASP A 3 -48.52 37.75 7.94
C ASP A 3 -47.29 37.33 7.11
N ARG A 4 -47.53 37.19 5.81
CA ARG A 4 -46.54 37.05 4.75
C ARG A 4 -46.04 38.45 4.34
N THR A 5 -44.75 38.63 4.18
CA THR A 5 -44.25 39.61 3.18
C THR A 5 -43.07 39.07 2.42
N GLN A 6 -43.32 38.87 1.15
CA GLN A 6 -42.34 38.72 0.08
C GLN A 6 -41.56 40.04 -0.11
N LEU A 7 -40.27 39.97 -0.30
CA LEU A 7 -39.52 41.03 -0.94
C LEU A 7 -38.71 40.49 -2.12
N SER A 8 -39.06 41.08 -3.25
CA SER A 8 -38.73 40.71 -4.61
C SER A 8 -37.26 40.90 -4.96
N ARG A 9 -36.80 39.98 -5.82
CA ARG A 9 -35.64 40.16 -6.69
C ARG A 9 -35.95 41.31 -7.67
N ARG A 10 -35.21 42.44 -7.61
CA ARG A 10 -34.90 43.41 -8.66
C ARG A 10 -34.41 44.71 -8.05
N ARG A 11 -33.07 44.92 -8.12
CA ARG A 11 -32.41 46.24 -8.26
C ARG A 11 -30.94 46.13 -7.84
N PHE A 12 -30.11 45.77 -8.81
CA PHE A 12 -28.70 46.15 -8.79
C PHE A 12 -28.17 46.15 -10.24
N LEU A 13 -28.69 47.07 -11.04
CA LEU A 13 -28.12 47.47 -12.31
C LEU A 13 -28.49 48.94 -12.47
N SER A 14 -27.55 49.82 -12.23
CA SER A 14 -27.42 51.14 -12.87
C SER A 14 -26.47 52.00 -12.06
N ASN A 15 -25.29 52.25 -12.61
CA ASN A 15 -24.61 53.54 -12.61
C ASN A 15 -23.16 53.34 -13.08
N PHE A 16 -22.98 53.39 -14.38
CA PHE A 16 -21.74 53.90 -14.97
C PHE A 16 -22.15 54.87 -16.06
N ALA A 17 -22.08 56.16 -15.75
CA ALA A 17 -22.24 57.23 -16.69
C ALA A 17 -20.84 57.62 -17.23
N PHE A 18 -20.78 57.75 -18.53
CA PHE A 18 -19.65 58.28 -19.32
C PHE A 18 -19.37 59.73 -18.98
N ALA A 19 -18.10 60.09 -18.86
CA ALA A 19 -17.62 61.44 -19.05
C ALA A 19 -16.46 61.41 -20.06
N SER A 20 -16.75 61.86 -21.25
CA SER A 20 -15.79 62.14 -22.32
C SER A 20 -15.14 63.53 -22.09
N GLY A 21 -13.84 63.57 -22.12
CA GLY A 21 -13.08 64.85 -22.14
C GLY A 21 -11.71 64.60 -22.77
N ALA A 22 -11.59 65.04 -24.03
CA ALA A 22 -10.34 65.05 -24.78
C ALA A 22 -9.47 66.24 -24.40
N VAL A 23 -8.22 66.04 -24.05
CA VAL A 23 -7.11 66.99 -24.26
C VAL A 23 -5.86 66.18 -24.64
N ALA A 24 -5.37 66.46 -25.84
CA ALA A 24 -4.14 65.97 -26.40
C ALA A 24 -2.95 66.75 -25.86
N THR A 25 -1.99 66.14 -25.20
CA THR A 25 -0.57 66.55 -25.18
C THR A 25 0.30 65.28 -25.04
N GLY A 26 1.21 65.08 -25.96
CA GLY A 26 2.04 63.94 -26.09
C GLY A 26 3.06 63.81 -24.95
N VAL A 27 2.98 62.71 -24.27
CA VAL A 27 4.11 62.10 -23.51
C VAL A 27 3.95 60.59 -23.69
N GLY A 28 4.98 59.94 -24.19
CA GLY A 28 4.96 58.52 -24.48
C GLY A 28 4.56 57.68 -23.26
N SER A 29 3.38 57.10 -23.30
CA SER A 29 2.93 56.11 -22.32
C SER A 29 3.68 54.82 -22.57
N TRP A 30 4.67 54.55 -21.71
CA TRP A 30 5.20 53.19 -21.56
C TRP A 30 4.10 52.35 -20.96
N VAL A 31 3.41 51.58 -21.80
CA VAL A 31 2.57 50.47 -21.31
C VAL A 31 3.52 49.40 -20.82
N ILE A 32 3.73 49.35 -19.51
CA ILE A 32 4.34 48.18 -18.86
C ILE A 32 3.30 47.05 -19.04
N PRO A 33 3.58 46.00 -19.83
CA PRO A 33 2.69 44.85 -19.86
C PRO A 33 2.62 44.30 -18.43
N ALA A 34 1.40 44.20 -17.89
CA ALA A 34 1.17 43.47 -16.67
C ALA A 34 1.84 42.11 -16.83
N PRO A 35 2.58 41.59 -15.81
CA PRO A 35 3.12 40.24 -15.89
C PRO A 35 1.93 39.33 -16.19
N TRP A 36 2.06 38.53 -17.23
CA TRP A 36 1.10 37.52 -17.62
C TRP A 36 0.83 36.69 -16.36
N ALA A 37 -0.34 36.80 -15.79
CA ALA A 37 -0.80 35.85 -14.82
C ALA A 37 -0.78 34.50 -15.55
N ASN A 38 0.23 33.69 -15.29
CA ASN A 38 0.25 32.30 -15.74
C ASN A 38 -1.08 31.72 -15.28
N ALA A 39 -1.95 31.39 -16.24
CA ALA A 39 -3.13 30.61 -15.93
C ALA A 39 -2.59 29.38 -15.16
N ALA A 40 -2.99 29.25 -13.90
CA ALA A 40 -2.52 28.12 -13.08
C ALA A 40 -2.78 26.87 -13.89
N GLU A 41 -1.73 26.09 -14.17
CA GLU A 41 -1.88 24.84 -14.89
C GLU A 41 -2.86 23.95 -14.16
N ALA A 42 -3.66 23.18 -14.90
CA ALA A 42 -4.65 22.29 -14.31
C ALA A 42 -3.98 21.33 -13.29
N PRO A 43 -4.65 21.00 -12.17
CA PRO A 43 -4.09 20.14 -11.14
C PRO A 43 -3.72 18.75 -11.71
N ILE A 44 -2.73 18.12 -11.09
CA ILE A 44 -2.39 16.72 -11.36
C ILE A 44 -3.30 15.86 -10.48
N LYS A 45 -3.99 14.90 -11.09
CA LYS A 45 -5.03 14.12 -10.43
C LYS A 45 -4.57 12.70 -10.09
N VAL A 46 -4.59 12.37 -8.82
CA VAL A 46 -4.21 11.04 -8.30
C VAL A 46 -5.47 10.29 -7.86
N GLY A 47 -5.71 9.12 -8.43
CA GLY A 47 -6.82 8.24 -8.08
C GLY A 47 -6.38 7.13 -7.13
N ILE A 48 -7.15 6.91 -6.06
CA ILE A 48 -6.95 5.80 -5.13
C ILE A 48 -8.21 4.95 -5.09
N ALA A 49 -8.08 3.65 -5.38
CA ALA A 49 -9.14 2.67 -5.22
C ALA A 49 -8.73 1.69 -4.12
N THR A 50 -9.30 1.81 -2.91
CA THR A 50 -8.86 1.03 -1.76
C THR A 50 -10.02 0.70 -0.82
N ASP A 51 -9.81 -0.24 0.10
CA ASP A 51 -10.85 -0.78 0.99
C ASP A 51 -10.99 0.12 2.23
N LEU A 52 -11.93 1.08 2.22
CA LEU A 52 -12.23 1.91 3.40
C LEU A 52 -13.26 1.25 4.32
N THR A 53 -14.06 0.35 3.77
CA THR A 53 -15.02 -0.50 4.48
C THR A 53 -14.82 -1.97 4.13
N GLY A 54 -15.41 -2.88 4.91
CA GLY A 54 -15.27 -4.33 4.71
C GLY A 54 -14.15 -4.97 5.56
N PRO A 55 -13.90 -6.28 5.38
CA PRO A 55 -13.01 -7.07 6.26
C PRO A 55 -11.55 -6.60 6.32
N ILE A 56 -11.06 -5.95 5.25
CA ILE A 56 -9.67 -5.49 5.15
C ILE A 56 -9.54 -3.96 5.17
N ALA A 57 -10.56 -3.28 5.73
CA ALA A 57 -10.58 -1.82 5.85
C ALA A 57 -9.37 -1.23 6.61
N TYR A 58 -8.75 -1.99 7.50
CA TYR A 58 -7.54 -1.58 8.20
C TYR A 58 -6.39 -1.28 7.23
N ALA A 59 -6.22 -2.12 6.20
CA ALA A 59 -5.19 -1.94 5.18
C ALA A 59 -5.53 -0.76 4.25
N GLY A 60 -6.76 -0.73 3.72
CA GLY A 60 -7.18 0.32 2.80
C GLY A 60 -7.24 1.71 3.45
N THR A 61 -7.58 1.80 4.74
CA THR A 61 -7.55 3.07 5.48
C THR A 61 -6.11 3.57 5.65
N ALA A 62 -5.17 2.69 5.99
CA ALA A 62 -3.75 3.06 6.10
C ALA A 62 -3.20 3.54 4.75
N ASP A 63 -3.55 2.85 3.65
CA ASP A 63 -3.24 3.22 2.28
C ASP A 63 -3.74 4.64 1.92
N ALA A 64 -5.03 4.90 2.15
CA ALA A 64 -5.63 6.20 1.91
C ALA A 64 -5.00 7.32 2.76
N ASN A 65 -4.66 7.05 4.01
CA ASN A 65 -4.03 8.01 4.90
C ASN A 65 -2.62 8.37 4.44
N VAL A 66 -1.82 7.40 4.00
CA VAL A 66 -0.50 7.65 3.41
C VAL A 66 -0.62 8.50 2.16
N ALA A 67 -1.58 8.20 1.28
CA ALA A 67 -1.81 9.00 0.08
C ALA A 67 -2.18 10.45 0.41
N LYS A 68 -3.09 10.68 1.39
CA LYS A 68 -3.44 12.02 1.88
C LYS A 68 -2.23 12.76 2.43
N MET A 69 -1.43 12.09 3.28
CA MET A 69 -0.22 12.67 3.86
C MET A 69 0.76 13.11 2.79
N LEU A 70 1.07 12.24 1.83
CA LEU A 70 2.04 12.53 0.78
C LEU A 70 1.56 13.60 -0.20
N VAL A 71 0.31 13.55 -0.64
CA VAL A 71 -0.26 14.59 -1.52
C VAL A 71 -0.25 15.94 -0.82
N LYS A 72 -0.59 15.99 0.48
CA LYS A 72 -0.47 17.22 1.27
C LYS A 72 0.98 17.71 1.31
N GLN A 73 1.96 16.85 1.60
CA GLN A 73 3.38 17.22 1.64
C GLN A 73 3.88 17.74 0.28
N MET A 74 3.49 17.10 -0.82
CA MET A 74 3.82 17.57 -2.18
C MET A 74 3.22 18.96 -2.46
N ASN A 75 1.97 19.19 -2.06
CA ASN A 75 1.31 20.49 -2.23
C ASN A 75 1.92 21.58 -1.37
N ASP A 76 2.26 21.28 -0.10
CA ASP A 76 2.95 22.20 0.80
C ASP A 76 4.35 22.59 0.27
N ALA A 77 4.99 21.71 -0.52
CA ALA A 77 6.26 21.94 -1.19
C ALA A 77 6.12 22.68 -2.55
N GLY A 78 4.93 23.15 -2.93
CA GLY A 78 4.68 23.87 -4.19
C GLY A 78 4.12 23.00 -5.33
N GLY A 79 3.68 21.79 -5.02
CA GLY A 79 3.10 20.87 -5.98
C GLY A 79 4.13 20.06 -6.76
N LEU A 80 3.70 19.47 -7.86
CA LEU A 80 4.54 18.69 -8.78
C LEU A 80 4.56 19.37 -10.16
N LEU A 81 5.75 19.67 -10.66
CA LEU A 81 5.95 20.51 -11.85
C LEU A 81 5.30 21.91 -11.72
N GLY A 82 5.21 22.48 -10.50
CA GLY A 82 4.53 23.74 -10.24
C GLY A 82 2.99 23.67 -10.25
N ARG A 83 2.42 22.48 -10.34
CA ARG A 83 0.98 22.21 -10.36
C ARG A 83 0.53 21.58 -9.04
N PRO A 84 -0.61 21.98 -8.47
CA PRO A 84 -1.17 21.31 -7.30
C PRO A 84 -1.63 19.89 -7.64
N LEU A 85 -1.60 18.99 -6.66
CA LEU A 85 -2.16 17.64 -6.77
C LEU A 85 -3.57 17.62 -6.16
N GLU A 86 -4.48 16.95 -6.84
CA GLU A 86 -5.82 16.59 -6.34
C GLU A 86 -5.91 15.07 -6.12
N LEU A 87 -6.46 14.68 -4.97
CA LEU A 87 -6.59 13.28 -4.59
C LEU A 87 -8.06 12.85 -4.65
N TYR A 88 -8.35 11.79 -5.40
CA TYR A 88 -9.65 11.17 -5.53
C TYR A 88 -9.60 9.77 -4.91
N ILE A 89 -10.38 9.53 -3.88
CA ILE A 89 -10.39 8.24 -3.16
C ILE A 89 -11.77 7.61 -3.29
N GLU A 90 -11.80 6.34 -3.73
CA GLU A 90 -13.00 5.54 -3.88
C GLU A 90 -12.91 4.29 -3.00
N ASP A 91 -13.96 4.05 -2.22
CA ASP A 91 -14.08 2.86 -1.36
C ASP A 91 -14.49 1.64 -2.18
N THR A 92 -13.63 0.64 -2.23
CA THR A 92 -13.91 -0.63 -2.93
C THR A 92 -14.77 -1.59 -2.11
N ALA A 93 -14.96 -1.30 -0.81
CA ALA A 93 -15.77 -2.09 0.12
C ALA A 93 -15.42 -3.59 0.13
N SER A 94 -14.17 -3.94 -0.11
CA SER A 94 -13.66 -5.31 -0.27
C SER A 94 -14.46 -6.13 -1.30
N ASN A 95 -14.91 -5.48 -2.38
CA ASN A 95 -15.74 -6.07 -3.43
C ASN A 95 -15.21 -5.72 -4.83
N GLU A 96 -14.88 -6.72 -5.63
CA GLU A 96 -14.28 -6.55 -6.95
C GLU A 96 -15.21 -5.81 -7.94
N SER A 97 -16.52 -6.06 -7.88
CA SER A 97 -17.49 -5.40 -8.78
C SER A 97 -17.63 -3.91 -8.46
N VAL A 98 -17.61 -3.55 -7.17
CA VAL A 98 -17.57 -2.16 -6.70
C VAL A 98 -16.29 -1.49 -7.16
N ALA A 99 -15.15 -2.14 -6.98
CA ALA A 99 -13.86 -1.63 -7.40
C ALA A 99 -13.77 -1.35 -8.91
N VAL A 100 -14.31 -2.24 -9.74
CA VAL A 100 -14.39 -2.01 -11.21
C VAL A 100 -15.23 -0.78 -11.53
N GLY A 101 -16.34 -0.57 -10.84
CA GLY A 101 -17.16 0.65 -10.96
C GLY A 101 -16.37 1.91 -10.58
N ASN A 102 -15.67 1.84 -9.45
CA ASN A 102 -14.90 2.94 -8.89
C ASN A 102 -13.72 3.36 -9.77
N VAL A 103 -12.94 2.41 -10.30
CA VAL A 103 -11.83 2.78 -11.20
C VAL A 103 -12.32 3.37 -12.52
N ARG A 104 -13.48 2.93 -13.04
CA ARG A 104 -14.12 3.58 -14.20
C ARG A 104 -14.52 5.01 -13.88
N LYS A 105 -15.06 5.27 -12.70
CA LYS A 105 -15.42 6.62 -12.23
C LYS A 105 -14.18 7.51 -12.13
N LEU A 106 -13.10 7.04 -11.49
CA LEU A 106 -11.83 7.76 -11.41
C LEU A 106 -11.28 8.13 -12.79
N ILE A 107 -11.35 7.23 -13.77
CA ILE A 107 -10.80 7.43 -15.10
C ILE A 107 -11.72 8.28 -15.99
N GLN A 108 -13.00 7.97 -16.07
CA GLN A 108 -13.91 8.57 -17.04
C GLN A 108 -14.49 9.90 -16.56
N ARG A 109 -14.87 10.00 -15.28
CA ARG A 109 -15.46 11.19 -14.68
C ARG A 109 -14.40 12.15 -14.17
N ASP A 110 -13.48 11.64 -13.32
CA ASP A 110 -12.51 12.47 -12.62
C ASP A 110 -11.24 12.70 -13.44
N LYS A 111 -10.99 11.84 -14.44
CA LYS A 111 -9.85 11.92 -15.39
C LYS A 111 -8.52 11.98 -14.66
N VAL A 112 -8.30 11.00 -13.76
CA VAL A 112 -7.05 10.90 -13.00
C VAL A 112 -5.87 10.54 -13.90
N ASP A 113 -4.70 11.09 -13.61
CA ASP A 113 -3.45 10.86 -14.36
C ASP A 113 -2.83 9.50 -14.01
N MET A 114 -3.10 8.98 -12.82
CA MET A 114 -2.68 7.66 -12.38
C MET A 114 -3.68 7.07 -11.38
N VAL A 115 -3.71 5.74 -11.27
CA VAL A 115 -4.46 5.01 -10.25
C VAL A 115 -3.49 4.22 -9.38
N LEU A 116 -3.69 4.28 -8.06
CA LEU A 116 -3.01 3.44 -7.09
C LEU A 116 -4.06 2.70 -6.27
N GLY A 117 -3.77 1.46 -5.86
CA GLY A 117 -4.60 0.73 -4.92
C GLY A 117 -4.93 -0.70 -5.34
N GLY A 118 -6.07 -1.18 -4.82
CA GLY A 118 -6.41 -2.59 -4.77
C GLY A 118 -5.61 -3.31 -3.68
N ILE A 119 -6.30 -3.92 -2.69
CA ILE A 119 -5.59 -4.62 -1.61
C ILE A 119 -5.36 -6.08 -1.98
N THR A 120 -6.40 -6.84 -2.28
CA THR A 120 -6.23 -8.26 -2.63
C THR A 120 -5.76 -8.46 -4.08
N SER A 121 -5.11 -9.60 -4.33
CA SER A 121 -4.70 -9.99 -5.69
C SER A 121 -5.91 -10.21 -6.61
N SER A 122 -7.03 -10.68 -6.10
CA SER A 122 -8.29 -10.76 -6.86
C SER A 122 -8.80 -9.37 -7.24
N MET A 123 -8.73 -8.39 -6.32
CA MET A 123 -9.05 -7.00 -6.60
C MET A 123 -8.17 -6.43 -7.72
N ARG A 124 -6.82 -6.56 -7.58
CA ARG A 124 -5.88 -6.16 -8.64
C ARG A 124 -6.27 -6.76 -10.00
N ASN A 125 -6.53 -8.07 -10.04
CA ASN A 125 -6.89 -8.77 -11.27
C ASN A 125 -8.21 -8.25 -11.88
N ALA A 126 -9.18 -7.86 -11.07
CA ALA A 126 -10.44 -7.31 -11.54
C ALA A 126 -10.28 -5.89 -12.13
N ILE A 127 -9.46 -5.04 -11.51
CA ILE A 127 -9.35 -3.62 -11.90
C ILE A 127 -8.23 -3.31 -12.91
N LYS A 128 -7.20 -4.18 -13.06
CA LYS A 128 -6.04 -3.88 -13.92
C LYS A 128 -6.42 -3.63 -15.38
N ASP A 129 -7.30 -4.44 -15.96
CA ASP A 129 -7.74 -4.29 -17.35
C ASP A 129 -8.58 -3.01 -17.58
N PRO A 130 -9.58 -2.71 -16.72
CA PRO A 130 -10.26 -1.42 -16.70
C PRO A 130 -9.32 -0.20 -16.63
N ILE A 131 -8.23 -0.26 -15.85
CA ILE A 131 -7.29 0.85 -15.69
C ILE A 131 -6.35 0.93 -16.90
N VAL A 132 -5.61 -0.15 -17.16
CA VAL A 132 -4.45 -0.13 -18.08
C VAL A 132 -4.88 -0.25 -19.53
N ALA A 133 -5.67 -1.27 -19.88
CA ALA A 133 -6.00 -1.56 -21.28
C ALA A 133 -7.11 -0.64 -21.80
N ARG A 134 -8.20 -0.49 -21.05
CA ARG A 134 -9.36 0.30 -21.45
C ARG A 134 -9.22 1.77 -21.09
N GLY A 135 -8.76 2.05 -19.88
CA GLY A 135 -8.59 3.41 -19.35
C GLY A 135 -7.33 4.11 -19.83
N LYS A 136 -6.35 3.36 -20.36
CA LYS A 136 -5.03 3.86 -20.79
C LYS A 136 -4.37 4.72 -19.72
N THR A 137 -4.53 4.33 -18.45
CA THR A 137 -4.03 5.04 -17.27
C THR A 137 -2.90 4.24 -16.63
N LEU A 138 -1.91 4.91 -16.02
CA LEU A 138 -0.86 4.27 -15.23
C LEU A 138 -1.47 3.65 -13.98
N TYR A 139 -1.03 2.42 -13.63
CA TYR A 139 -1.48 1.73 -12.44
C TYR A 139 -0.31 1.37 -11.53
N ILE A 140 -0.39 1.76 -10.26
CA ILE A 140 0.55 1.34 -9.21
C ILE A 140 -0.18 0.44 -8.22
N TYR A 141 0.31 -0.79 -8.09
CA TYR A 141 -0.17 -1.77 -7.13
C TYR A 141 0.77 -1.82 -5.92
N PRO A 142 0.35 -1.33 -4.73
CA PRO A 142 1.25 -1.10 -3.61
C PRO A 142 1.39 -2.29 -2.66
N GLN A 143 0.55 -3.34 -2.81
CA GLN A 143 0.44 -4.42 -1.84
C GLN A 143 1.50 -5.49 -2.05
N LEU A 144 1.91 -6.15 -0.94
CA LEU A 144 2.59 -7.43 -1.00
C LEU A 144 1.69 -8.44 -1.73
N TYR A 145 2.27 -9.32 -2.53
CA TYR A 145 1.46 -10.20 -3.36
C TYR A 145 2.24 -11.44 -3.85
N GLU A 146 1.58 -12.31 -4.62
CA GLU A 146 2.10 -13.58 -5.09
C GLU A 146 3.14 -13.52 -6.22
N GLY A 147 3.45 -12.33 -6.75
CA GLY A 147 4.34 -12.19 -7.91
C GLY A 147 3.64 -12.41 -9.26
N LYS A 148 4.44 -12.49 -10.34
CA LYS A 148 4.04 -12.80 -11.73
C LYS A 148 3.13 -11.76 -12.40
N GLU A 149 3.12 -10.53 -11.94
CA GLU A 149 2.36 -9.44 -12.57
C GLU A 149 3.25 -8.68 -13.58
N CYS A 150 3.09 -8.98 -14.85
CA CYS A 150 3.92 -8.42 -15.91
C CYS A 150 3.13 -7.53 -16.89
N THR A 151 1.91 -7.11 -16.52
CA THR A 151 1.08 -6.25 -17.36
C THR A 151 1.78 -4.91 -17.62
N PRO A 152 1.92 -4.47 -18.89
CA PRO A 152 2.46 -3.16 -19.22
C PRO A 152 1.71 -2.04 -18.49
N TYR A 153 2.43 -0.99 -18.04
CA TYR A 153 1.89 0.17 -17.30
C TYR A 153 1.32 -0.15 -15.92
N LEU A 154 1.51 -1.38 -15.42
CA LEU A 154 1.24 -1.76 -14.03
C LEU A 154 2.57 -1.93 -13.31
N PHE A 155 2.79 -1.16 -12.25
CA PHE A 155 4.00 -1.17 -11.44
C PHE A 155 3.70 -1.65 -10.03
N CYS A 156 4.48 -2.61 -9.53
CA CYS A 156 4.31 -3.21 -8.21
C CYS A 156 5.35 -2.65 -7.24
N THR A 157 4.89 -2.07 -6.13
CA THR A 157 5.74 -1.44 -5.12
C THR A 157 5.69 -2.10 -3.74
N GLY A 158 4.92 -3.18 -3.61
CA GLY A 158 4.94 -4.09 -2.48
C GLY A 158 5.90 -5.27 -2.67
N PRO A 159 6.24 -6.00 -1.59
CA PRO A 159 7.14 -7.16 -1.66
C PRO A 159 6.57 -8.34 -2.46
N THR A 160 7.47 -9.10 -3.09
CA THR A 160 7.19 -10.34 -3.83
C THR A 160 7.59 -11.58 -3.01
N PRO A 161 7.18 -12.79 -3.42
CA PRO A 161 7.55 -14.02 -2.72
C PRO A 161 9.06 -14.23 -2.58
N ALA A 162 9.86 -13.86 -3.59
CA ALA A 162 11.32 -13.97 -3.49
C ALA A 162 11.88 -13.09 -2.37
N GLN A 163 11.40 -11.86 -2.26
CA GLN A 163 11.81 -10.93 -1.21
C GLN A 163 11.37 -11.41 0.19
N GLN A 164 10.23 -12.07 0.29
CA GLN A 164 9.64 -12.50 1.55
C GLN A 164 10.09 -13.90 2.01
N CYS A 165 10.49 -14.80 1.10
CA CYS A 165 10.72 -16.21 1.43
C CYS A 165 12.18 -16.62 1.36
N ASP A 166 12.99 -16.07 0.44
CA ASP A 166 14.31 -16.63 0.12
C ASP A 166 15.30 -16.61 1.29
N GLU A 167 15.26 -15.59 2.14
CA GLU A 167 16.08 -15.51 3.35
C GLU A 167 15.31 -15.93 4.61
N PHE A 168 14.00 -15.67 4.63
CA PHE A 168 13.17 -15.91 5.80
C PHE A 168 12.93 -17.40 6.07
N ILE A 169 12.62 -18.19 5.04
CA ILE A 169 12.36 -19.63 5.21
C ILE A 169 13.63 -20.38 5.71
N PRO A 170 14.84 -20.18 5.13
CA PRO A 170 16.05 -20.72 5.71
C PRO A 170 16.29 -20.31 7.17
N TRP A 171 15.97 -19.04 7.52
CA TRP A 171 16.03 -18.58 8.89
C TRP A 171 15.04 -19.32 9.80
N LEU A 172 13.80 -19.56 9.34
CA LEU A 172 12.80 -20.36 10.07
C LEU A 172 13.26 -21.79 10.29
N ILE A 173 13.83 -22.43 9.28
CA ILE A 173 14.35 -23.80 9.38
C ILE A 173 15.46 -23.87 10.43
N LYS A 174 16.37 -22.90 10.45
CA LYS A 174 17.48 -22.83 11.41
C LYS A 174 17.00 -22.59 12.84
N ASN A 175 15.96 -21.80 13.04
CA ASN A 175 15.53 -21.28 14.34
C ASN A 175 14.19 -21.85 14.83
N GLY A 176 13.39 -22.48 13.98
CA GLY A 176 12.06 -22.97 14.30
C GLY A 176 11.87 -24.47 14.11
N GLY A 177 12.55 -25.05 13.12
CA GLY A 177 12.40 -26.47 12.80
C GLY A 177 12.14 -26.72 11.32
N LYS A 178 11.92 -27.99 10.95
CA LYS A 178 11.87 -28.42 9.54
C LYS A 178 10.49 -28.83 9.05
N LYS A 179 9.54 -29.10 9.94
CA LYS A 179 8.19 -29.56 9.61
C LYS A 179 7.23 -28.38 9.55
N PHE A 180 6.79 -28.04 8.35
CA PHE A 180 5.91 -26.90 8.08
C PHE A 180 4.48 -27.35 7.85
N ALA A 181 3.52 -26.58 8.40
CA ALA A 181 2.14 -26.56 7.93
C ALA A 181 1.86 -25.19 7.26
N LEU A 182 1.07 -25.21 6.18
CA LEU A 182 0.71 -24.02 5.40
C LEU A 182 -0.82 -23.79 5.46
N PRO A 183 -1.39 -23.39 6.62
CA PRO A 183 -2.78 -22.98 6.72
C PRO A 183 -2.97 -21.64 6.03
N SER A 184 -4.01 -21.51 5.19
CA SER A 184 -4.09 -20.45 4.20
C SER A 184 -5.51 -19.99 3.93
N ALA A 185 -5.71 -18.71 3.65
CA ALA A 185 -6.98 -18.22 3.11
C ALA A 185 -7.16 -18.68 1.65
N ASN A 186 -8.41 -18.97 1.25
CA ASN A 186 -8.72 -19.54 -0.05
C ASN A 186 -8.91 -18.46 -1.13
N TYR A 187 -7.82 -17.86 -1.60
CA TYR A 187 -7.82 -16.97 -2.77
C TYR A 187 -6.44 -16.94 -3.46
N VAL A 188 -6.27 -16.15 -4.52
CA VAL A 188 -5.13 -16.19 -5.45
C VAL A 188 -3.77 -16.08 -4.74
N TRP A 189 -3.60 -15.11 -3.82
CA TRP A 189 -2.31 -14.86 -3.18
C TRP A 189 -1.78 -16.05 -2.39
N PRO A 190 -2.51 -16.67 -1.41
CA PRO A 190 -1.98 -17.78 -0.66
C PRO A 190 -1.66 -19.01 -1.53
N HIS A 191 -2.52 -19.32 -2.50
CA HIS A 191 -2.29 -20.47 -3.40
C HIS A 191 -0.97 -20.33 -4.16
N THR A 192 -0.69 -19.16 -4.70
CA THR A 192 0.52 -18.95 -5.50
C THR A 192 1.76 -18.77 -4.62
N LEU A 193 1.63 -18.08 -3.50
CA LEU A 193 2.72 -17.93 -2.52
C LEU A 193 3.16 -19.28 -1.95
N ASN A 194 2.21 -20.16 -1.62
CA ASN A 194 2.53 -21.48 -1.05
C ASN A 194 3.31 -22.37 -2.02
N VAL A 195 3.05 -22.28 -3.33
CA VAL A 195 3.87 -22.98 -4.35
C VAL A 195 5.32 -22.49 -4.27
N TYR A 196 5.55 -21.20 -4.12
CA TYR A 196 6.88 -20.65 -3.95
C TYR A 196 7.52 -21.05 -2.61
N ALA A 197 6.80 -20.85 -1.52
CA ALA A 197 7.26 -21.16 -0.17
C ALA A 197 7.63 -22.66 -0.04
N ARG A 198 6.80 -23.57 -0.55
CA ARG A 198 7.07 -25.01 -0.59
C ARG A 198 8.41 -25.31 -1.27
N LYS A 199 8.64 -24.74 -2.44
CA LYS A 199 9.90 -24.90 -3.16
C LYS A 199 11.10 -24.45 -2.31
N VAL A 200 10.99 -23.31 -1.64
CA VAL A 200 12.06 -22.79 -0.79
C VAL A 200 12.25 -23.69 0.47
N ILE A 201 11.16 -24.14 1.09
CA ILE A 201 11.20 -25.05 2.24
C ILE A 201 11.95 -26.35 1.87
N GLU A 202 11.51 -27.02 0.80
CA GLU A 202 12.05 -28.30 0.37
C GLU A 202 13.51 -28.19 -0.09
N SER A 203 13.86 -27.14 -0.83
CA SER A 203 15.24 -26.91 -1.28
C SER A 203 16.22 -26.59 -0.15
N ASN A 204 15.73 -26.21 1.03
CA ASN A 204 16.53 -25.96 2.23
C ASN A 204 16.42 -27.09 3.28
N GLY A 205 15.92 -28.27 2.88
CA GLY A 205 15.85 -29.47 3.73
C GLY A 205 14.72 -29.42 4.78
N GLY A 206 13.70 -28.60 4.57
CA GLY A 206 12.44 -28.65 5.31
C GLY A 206 11.42 -29.57 4.61
N GLU A 207 10.28 -29.78 5.25
CA GLU A 207 9.17 -30.62 4.81
C GLU A 207 7.86 -29.87 4.97
N VAL A 208 6.98 -29.85 3.95
CA VAL A 208 5.60 -29.39 4.10
C VAL A 208 4.72 -30.60 4.42
N VAL A 209 4.36 -30.73 5.70
CA VAL A 209 3.55 -31.83 6.22
C VAL A 209 2.13 -31.79 5.65
N PHE A 210 1.54 -30.60 5.58
CA PHE A 210 0.27 -30.37 4.87
C PHE A 210 0.07 -28.90 4.54
N GLU A 211 -0.86 -28.67 3.63
CA GLU A 211 -1.35 -27.40 3.17
C GLU A 211 -2.88 -27.46 3.17
N GLU A 212 -3.54 -26.42 3.64
CA GLU A 212 -4.99 -26.39 3.79
C GLU A 212 -5.53 -24.98 3.58
N TYR A 213 -6.70 -24.85 2.91
CA TYR A 213 -7.29 -23.59 2.50
C TYR A 213 -8.68 -23.39 3.10
N TYR A 214 -8.94 -22.17 3.60
CA TYR A 214 -10.16 -21.84 4.33
C TYR A 214 -10.92 -20.68 3.68
N PRO A 215 -12.25 -20.67 3.75
CA PRO A 215 -13.04 -19.48 3.47
C PRO A 215 -12.55 -18.27 4.27
N LEU A 216 -12.73 -17.05 3.73
CA LEU A 216 -12.25 -15.83 4.38
C LEU A 216 -12.92 -15.51 5.72
N ASP A 217 -14.09 -16.06 5.97
CA ASP A 217 -14.89 -15.93 7.19
C ASP A 217 -14.69 -17.08 8.19
N GLN A 218 -13.76 -18.01 7.92
CA GLN A 218 -13.44 -19.13 8.83
C GLN A 218 -12.93 -18.60 10.17
N VAL A 219 -13.49 -19.12 11.28
CA VAL A 219 -13.10 -18.79 12.66
C VAL A 219 -12.86 -20.01 13.56
N ASP A 220 -13.34 -21.19 13.16
CA ASP A 220 -13.07 -22.46 13.85
C ASP A 220 -11.99 -23.25 13.11
N PHE A 221 -10.84 -23.41 13.74
CA PHE A 221 -9.69 -24.12 13.20
C PHE A 221 -9.33 -25.37 14.02
N SER A 222 -10.25 -25.86 14.87
CA SER A 222 -10.00 -26.98 15.80
C SER A 222 -9.44 -28.23 15.10
N SER A 223 -9.96 -28.58 13.93
CA SER A 223 -9.47 -29.72 13.12
C SER A 223 -8.02 -29.50 12.67
N THR A 224 -7.71 -28.30 12.17
CA THR A 224 -6.36 -27.93 11.71
C THR A 224 -5.38 -27.88 12.87
N VAL A 225 -5.77 -27.31 14.01
CA VAL A 225 -4.96 -27.26 15.23
C VAL A 225 -4.62 -28.68 15.70
N ASN A 226 -5.61 -29.58 15.77
CA ASN A 226 -5.39 -30.97 16.10
C ASN A 226 -4.43 -31.67 15.12
N ARG A 227 -4.54 -31.37 13.83
CA ARG A 227 -3.64 -31.90 12.79
C ARG A 227 -2.22 -31.37 12.94
N ILE A 228 -2.04 -30.08 13.29
CA ILE A 228 -0.74 -29.46 13.57
C ILE A 228 -0.07 -30.19 14.77
N ILE A 229 -0.79 -30.36 15.88
CA ILE A 229 -0.26 -30.96 17.08
C ILE A 229 0.08 -32.46 16.86
N SER A 230 -0.86 -33.23 16.25
CA SER A 230 -0.67 -34.69 16.06
C SER A 230 0.48 -35.02 15.10
N ASN A 231 0.73 -34.15 14.09
CA ASN A 231 1.84 -34.33 13.16
C ASN A 231 3.15 -33.72 13.65
N LYS A 232 3.18 -33.16 14.86
CA LYS A 232 4.35 -32.52 15.45
C LYS A 232 4.97 -31.51 14.50
N VAL A 233 4.12 -30.58 13.99
CA VAL A 233 4.55 -29.48 13.14
C VAL A 233 5.45 -28.55 13.96
N ASP A 234 6.58 -28.13 13.39
CA ASP A 234 7.50 -27.21 14.03
C ASP A 234 7.12 -25.75 13.74
N VAL A 235 6.74 -25.46 12.48
CA VAL A 235 6.48 -24.10 11.98
C VAL A 235 5.11 -24.05 11.30
N VAL A 236 4.27 -23.15 11.74
CA VAL A 236 3.03 -22.76 11.05
C VAL A 236 3.33 -21.52 10.21
N PHE A 237 3.57 -21.71 8.91
CA PHE A 237 3.71 -20.63 7.94
C PHE A 237 2.31 -20.22 7.47
N ASN A 238 1.80 -19.15 8.06
CA ASN A 238 0.39 -18.79 8.01
C ASN A 238 0.11 -17.71 6.96
N THR A 239 -0.93 -17.95 6.16
CA THR A 239 -1.54 -16.95 5.25
C THR A 239 -3.06 -16.84 5.43
N VAL A 240 -3.59 -17.31 6.57
CA VAL A 240 -4.97 -16.95 7.00
C VAL A 240 -4.96 -15.48 7.42
N ILE A 241 -5.81 -14.67 6.80
CA ILE A 241 -5.90 -13.22 7.05
C ILE A 241 -7.05 -12.88 8.03
N PRO A 242 -7.14 -11.66 8.57
CA PRO A 242 -8.31 -11.22 9.32
C PRO A 242 -9.63 -11.42 8.56
N PRO A 243 -10.73 -11.80 9.24
CA PRO A 243 -10.88 -11.95 10.70
C PRO A 243 -10.38 -13.29 11.27
N GLY A 244 -10.05 -14.29 10.45
CA GLY A 244 -9.76 -15.67 10.88
C GLY A 244 -8.45 -15.83 11.64
N VAL A 245 -7.42 -15.02 11.39
CA VAL A 245 -6.08 -15.21 11.99
C VAL A 245 -6.07 -15.08 13.50
N GLY A 246 -6.85 -14.15 14.07
CA GLY A 246 -6.96 -13.98 15.53
C GLY A 246 -7.44 -15.25 16.23
N PRO A 247 -8.64 -15.77 15.91
CA PRO A 247 -9.13 -17.04 16.42
C PRO A 247 -8.18 -18.22 16.17
N PHE A 248 -7.52 -18.27 15.00
CA PHE A 248 -6.59 -19.35 14.68
C PHE A 248 -5.38 -19.39 15.63
N PHE A 249 -4.73 -18.25 15.83
CA PHE A 249 -3.56 -18.17 16.71
C PHE A 249 -3.93 -18.39 18.18
N LYS A 250 -5.08 -17.89 18.60
CA LYS A 250 -5.62 -18.20 19.93
C LYS A 250 -5.82 -19.70 20.15
N GLN A 251 -6.46 -20.40 19.20
CA GLN A 251 -6.67 -21.86 19.29
C GLN A 251 -5.33 -22.64 19.30
N LEU A 252 -4.32 -22.22 18.52
CA LEU A 252 -2.98 -22.81 18.58
C LEU A 252 -2.31 -22.60 19.95
N TYR A 253 -2.44 -21.41 20.53
CA TYR A 253 -1.92 -21.09 21.85
C TYR A 253 -2.60 -21.94 22.92
N GLU A 254 -3.92 -22.04 22.93
CA GLU A 254 -4.71 -22.85 23.86
C GLU A 254 -4.38 -24.35 23.77
N ALA A 255 -4.08 -24.84 22.56
CA ALA A 255 -3.60 -26.21 22.32
C ALA A 255 -2.14 -26.44 22.73
N GLY A 256 -1.45 -25.42 23.24
CA GLY A 256 -0.08 -25.53 23.72
C GLY A 256 0.99 -25.55 22.63
N PHE A 257 0.68 -25.17 21.39
CA PHE A 257 1.63 -25.19 20.26
C PHE A 257 2.91 -24.41 20.57
N LEU A 258 2.79 -23.17 21.03
CA LEU A 258 3.95 -22.33 21.37
C LEU A 258 4.72 -22.88 22.59
N LYS A 259 4.00 -23.37 23.62
CA LYS A 259 4.60 -23.96 24.82
C LYS A 259 5.45 -25.18 24.50
N ASN A 260 5.09 -25.92 23.47
CA ASN A 260 5.79 -27.13 23.01
C ASN A 260 6.90 -26.83 21.98
N GLY A 261 7.28 -25.54 21.80
CA GLY A 261 8.36 -25.15 20.93
C GLY A 261 7.94 -24.83 19.49
N GLY A 262 6.64 -24.89 19.18
CA GLY A 262 6.11 -24.51 17.86
C GLY A 262 6.29 -23.01 17.57
N ARG A 263 6.48 -22.66 16.31
CA ARG A 263 6.69 -21.29 15.85
C ARG A 263 5.61 -20.86 14.85
N LEU A 264 5.06 -19.66 15.08
CA LEU A 264 4.23 -18.98 14.10
C LEU A 264 5.12 -18.15 13.15
N ALA A 265 4.79 -18.16 11.87
CA ALA A 265 5.50 -17.40 10.85
C ALA A 265 4.52 -16.79 9.84
N CYS A 266 4.72 -15.53 9.49
CA CYS A 266 3.88 -14.78 8.54
C CYS A 266 4.74 -13.90 7.64
N VAL A 267 4.18 -13.52 6.48
CA VAL A 267 4.80 -12.54 5.56
C VAL A 267 3.92 -11.30 5.36
N TYR A 268 2.94 -11.10 6.24
CA TYR A 268 2.05 -9.94 6.21
C TYR A 268 1.74 -9.39 7.61
N TYR A 269 2.06 -10.13 8.67
CA TYR A 269 1.68 -9.81 10.04
C TYR A 269 2.55 -8.68 10.57
N ASP A 270 1.96 -7.51 10.69
CA ASP A 270 2.58 -6.24 11.08
C ASP A 270 2.03 -5.69 12.40
N GLU A 271 2.35 -4.47 12.77
CA GLU A 271 1.89 -3.84 13.99
C GLU A 271 0.36 -3.66 14.05
N ASN A 272 -0.33 -3.51 12.90
CA ASN A 272 -1.80 -3.47 12.87
C ASN A 272 -2.39 -4.84 13.25
N THR A 273 -1.79 -5.91 12.75
CA THR A 273 -2.23 -7.28 13.01
C THR A 273 -1.80 -7.78 14.39
N LEU A 274 -0.64 -7.34 14.94
CA LEU A 274 -0.26 -7.67 16.33
C LEU A 274 -1.36 -7.33 17.34
N ASN A 275 -2.10 -6.26 17.12
CA ASN A 275 -3.16 -5.81 18.02
C ASN A 275 -4.44 -6.68 17.98
N ILE A 276 -4.52 -7.67 17.09
CA ILE A 276 -5.65 -8.60 16.99
C ILE A 276 -5.59 -9.66 18.09
N ASN A 277 -4.38 -10.07 18.49
CA ASN A 277 -4.14 -11.14 19.47
C ASN A 277 -3.56 -10.57 20.77
N GLN A 278 -3.71 -11.33 21.87
CA GLN A 278 -2.94 -11.05 23.07
C GLN A 278 -1.46 -11.36 22.83
N ALA A 279 -0.58 -10.59 23.47
CA ALA A 279 0.87 -10.76 23.29
C ALA A 279 1.34 -12.22 23.55
N SER A 280 0.76 -12.90 24.52
CA SER A 280 1.07 -14.32 24.84
C SER A 280 0.66 -15.29 23.72
N GLU A 281 -0.37 -14.97 22.94
CA GLU A 281 -0.86 -15.84 21.86
C GLU A 281 0.03 -15.81 20.62
N ILE A 282 0.87 -14.77 20.52
CA ILE A 282 1.76 -14.54 19.38
C ILE A 282 3.23 -14.38 19.79
N GLU A 283 3.57 -14.73 21.04
CA GLU A 283 4.96 -14.66 21.52
C GLU A 283 5.86 -15.52 20.64
N GLY A 284 6.95 -14.94 20.12
CA GLY A 284 7.87 -15.60 19.22
C GLY A 284 7.39 -15.71 17.76
N LEU A 285 6.22 -15.15 17.40
CA LEU A 285 5.79 -15.06 15.99
C LEU A 285 6.87 -14.34 15.16
N ALA A 286 7.34 -14.98 14.11
CA ALA A 286 8.28 -14.40 13.17
C ALA A 286 7.56 -13.78 11.96
N SER A 287 7.98 -12.60 11.54
CA SER A 287 7.44 -11.93 10.35
C SER A 287 8.56 -11.41 9.45
N CYS A 288 8.37 -11.48 8.13
CA CYS A 288 9.29 -10.92 7.14
C CYS A 288 8.59 -9.84 6.31
N LEU A 289 8.99 -8.58 6.53
CA LEU A 289 8.41 -7.41 5.89
C LEU A 289 9.50 -6.38 5.53
N ASP A 290 9.13 -5.41 4.73
CA ASP A 290 10.01 -4.32 4.29
C ASP A 290 10.14 -3.16 5.30
N TYR A 291 9.34 -3.18 6.36
CA TYR A 291 9.36 -2.20 7.43
C TYR A 291 8.74 -2.75 8.71
N PHE A 292 9.25 -2.30 9.85
CA PHE A 292 8.66 -2.46 11.18
C PHE A 292 8.82 -1.16 11.96
N LYS A 293 7.82 -0.79 12.76
CA LYS A 293 7.83 0.46 13.54
C LYS A 293 9.07 0.58 14.46
N VAL A 294 9.60 -0.54 14.92
CA VAL A 294 10.80 -0.55 15.76
C VAL A 294 12.03 0.09 15.09
N LEU A 295 12.07 0.13 13.75
CA LEU A 295 13.14 0.80 12.97
C LEU A 295 13.20 2.31 13.22
N THR A 296 12.13 2.93 13.70
CA THR A 296 12.10 4.35 14.09
C THR A 296 13.11 4.69 15.17
N LYS A 297 13.53 3.71 15.97
CA LYS A 297 14.55 3.90 17.01
C LYS A 297 15.97 4.05 16.44
N GLU A 298 16.19 3.62 15.21
CA GLU A 298 17.50 3.54 14.57
C GLU A 298 17.63 4.49 13.36
N ASN A 299 16.51 4.74 12.69
CA ASN A 299 16.46 5.52 11.46
C ASN A 299 15.65 6.81 11.66
N PRO A 300 16.29 7.99 11.63
CA PRO A 300 15.59 9.27 11.77
C PRO A 300 14.52 9.53 10.70
N PHE A 301 14.70 9.00 9.50
CA PHE A 301 13.72 9.13 8.42
C PHE A 301 12.43 8.34 8.75
N ASP A 302 12.58 7.10 9.21
CA ASP A 302 11.44 6.28 9.66
C ASP A 302 10.71 6.95 10.83
N ALA A 303 11.45 7.51 11.79
CA ALA A 303 10.88 8.25 12.90
C ALA A 303 10.07 9.47 12.43
N LYS A 304 10.59 10.21 11.44
CA LYS A 304 9.91 11.38 10.87
C LYS A 304 8.61 11.00 10.14
N ILE A 305 8.63 9.96 9.33
CA ILE A 305 7.42 9.48 8.61
C ILE A 305 6.36 9.02 9.62
N GLN A 306 6.77 8.19 10.58
CA GLN A 306 5.86 7.66 11.60
C GLN A 306 5.20 8.78 12.40
N ALA A 307 5.99 9.77 12.84
CA ALA A 307 5.48 10.92 13.58
C ALA A 307 4.53 11.80 12.74
N ALA A 308 4.84 11.99 11.45
CA ALA A 308 3.97 12.74 10.55
C ALA A 308 2.62 12.03 10.36
N TYR A 309 2.65 10.71 10.14
CA TYR A 309 1.45 9.91 10.00
C TYR A 309 0.60 9.92 11.29
N GLU A 310 1.19 9.65 12.44
CA GLU A 310 0.49 9.62 13.73
C GLU A 310 -0.10 10.98 14.12
N LYS A 311 0.55 12.07 13.72
CA LYS A 311 0.03 13.43 13.93
C LYS A 311 -1.23 13.70 13.10
N ASP A 312 -1.21 13.32 11.82
CA ASP A 312 -2.30 13.62 10.89
C ASP A 312 -3.46 12.61 11.01
N PHE A 313 -3.16 11.39 11.43
CA PHE A 313 -4.12 10.27 11.54
C PHE A 313 -4.00 9.55 12.89
N PRO A 314 -4.32 10.22 14.00
CA PRO A 314 -4.34 9.58 15.32
C PRO A 314 -5.46 8.52 15.37
N GLY A 315 -5.11 7.26 15.64
CA GLY A 315 -6.12 6.20 15.72
C GLY A 315 -5.51 4.78 15.66
N ASN A 316 -6.37 3.81 15.34
CA ASN A 316 -6.03 2.39 15.41
C ASN A 316 -5.32 1.85 14.15
N PHE A 317 -5.33 2.60 13.04
CA PHE A 317 -4.70 2.16 11.80
C PHE A 317 -3.30 2.78 11.72
N LEU A 318 -2.30 1.98 12.07
CA LEU A 318 -0.90 2.41 12.13
C LEU A 318 -0.27 2.44 10.73
N PHE A 319 0.78 3.25 10.60
CA PHE A 319 1.68 3.14 9.46
C PHE A 319 2.52 1.87 9.62
N ALA A 320 2.21 0.85 8.81
CA ALA A 320 2.83 -0.46 8.89
C ALA A 320 2.93 -1.13 7.52
N ALA A 321 3.80 -2.14 7.38
CA ALA A 321 4.15 -2.72 6.09
C ALA A 321 3.10 -3.69 5.53
N GLY A 322 2.53 -4.55 6.37
CA GLY A 322 1.58 -5.58 5.94
C GLY A 322 0.23 -5.03 5.46
N SER A 323 -0.03 -3.75 5.68
CA SER A 323 -1.26 -3.04 5.30
C SER A 323 -1.08 -2.09 4.10
N ALA A 324 -0.16 -2.37 3.20
CA ALA A 324 0.15 -1.56 2.01
C ALA A 324 0.69 -0.13 2.27
N ALA A 325 0.71 0.36 3.50
CA ALA A 325 1.14 1.73 3.78
C ALA A 325 2.54 2.04 3.24
N THR A 326 3.51 1.14 3.43
CA THR A 326 4.87 1.31 2.91
C THR A 326 4.95 1.19 1.39
N GLY A 327 4.18 0.28 0.80
CA GLY A 327 4.08 0.15 -0.66
C GLY A 327 3.45 1.36 -1.32
N THR A 328 2.42 1.94 -0.70
CA THR A 328 1.79 3.20 -1.13
C THR A 328 2.75 4.36 -1.03
N TYR A 329 3.52 4.45 0.07
CA TYR A 329 4.56 5.45 0.21
C TYR A 329 5.58 5.34 -0.94
N ARG A 330 6.15 4.15 -1.16
CA ARG A 330 7.10 3.91 -2.26
C ARG A 330 6.50 4.21 -3.62
N GLY A 331 5.28 3.74 -3.87
CA GLY A 331 4.59 3.95 -5.14
C GLY A 331 4.43 5.41 -5.49
N LEU A 332 3.93 6.23 -4.56
CA LEU A 332 3.74 7.66 -4.77
C LEU A 332 5.07 8.42 -4.88
N LYS A 333 6.10 8.04 -4.10
CA LYS A 333 7.40 8.71 -4.14
C LYS A 333 8.21 8.34 -5.39
N LEU A 334 8.14 7.11 -5.85
CA LEU A 334 8.73 6.68 -7.12
C LEU A 334 8.02 7.34 -8.30
N TRP A 335 6.69 7.44 -8.26
CA TRP A 335 5.91 8.17 -9.26
C TRP A 335 6.24 9.67 -9.27
N GLU A 336 6.37 10.30 -8.10
CA GLU A 336 6.80 11.70 -7.98
C GLU A 336 8.17 11.91 -8.66
N ALA A 337 9.14 11.01 -8.40
CA ALA A 337 10.45 11.05 -9.01
C ALA A 337 10.36 10.90 -10.55
N ALA A 338 9.54 9.95 -11.03
CA ALA A 338 9.33 9.70 -12.44
C ALA A 338 8.66 10.88 -13.16
N VAL A 339 7.67 11.53 -12.55
CA VAL A 339 7.03 12.73 -13.12
C VAL A 339 8.01 13.91 -13.21
N LYS A 340 8.84 14.10 -12.18
CA LYS A 340 9.89 15.13 -12.19
C LYS A 340 10.93 14.89 -13.29
N GLU A 341 11.33 13.65 -13.50
CA GLU A 341 12.27 13.26 -14.56
C GLU A 341 11.64 13.42 -15.96
N ALA A 342 10.40 12.96 -16.14
CA ALA A 342 9.67 13.08 -17.40
C ALA A 342 9.32 14.53 -17.76
N GLY A 343 9.24 15.43 -16.78
CA GLY A 343 8.82 16.84 -16.97
C GLY A 343 7.36 17.01 -17.40
N LYS A 344 6.57 15.95 -17.33
CA LYS A 344 5.14 15.91 -17.71
C LYS A 344 4.45 14.72 -17.08
N VAL A 345 3.11 14.64 -17.19
CA VAL A 345 2.28 13.62 -16.52
C VAL A 345 1.66 12.60 -17.47
N ASP A 346 1.99 12.63 -18.77
CA ASP A 346 1.46 11.64 -19.69
C ASP A 346 1.95 10.23 -19.36
N ARG A 347 1.06 9.26 -19.51
CA ARG A 347 1.29 7.87 -19.13
C ARG A 347 2.60 7.28 -19.64
N ASP A 348 2.90 7.47 -20.93
CA ASP A 348 4.01 6.76 -21.59
C ASP A 348 5.36 7.32 -21.13
N SER A 349 5.47 8.64 -20.97
CA SER A 349 6.68 9.30 -20.47
C SER A 349 6.92 8.99 -18.98
N VAL A 350 5.86 9.04 -18.16
CA VAL A 350 5.97 8.69 -16.73
C VAL A 350 6.29 7.22 -16.56
N ALA A 351 5.69 6.31 -17.35
CA ALA A 351 6.00 4.89 -17.28
C ALA A 351 7.45 4.59 -17.65
N ALA A 352 8.01 5.27 -18.65
CA ALA A 352 9.41 5.12 -19.06
C ALA A 352 10.36 5.60 -17.93
N ALA A 353 10.09 6.73 -17.30
CA ALA A 353 10.87 7.22 -16.17
C ALA A 353 10.69 6.36 -14.92
N LEU A 354 9.47 5.89 -14.65
CA LEU A 354 9.17 5.04 -13.50
C LEU A 354 9.88 3.69 -13.57
N ASP A 355 10.14 3.17 -14.77
CA ASP A 355 10.82 1.87 -14.96
C ASP A 355 12.21 1.81 -14.31
N HIS A 356 12.84 2.94 -14.06
CA HIS A 356 14.15 3.04 -13.40
C HIS A 356 14.21 4.06 -12.25
N ALA A 357 13.04 4.52 -11.79
CA ALA A 357 12.94 5.50 -10.71
C ALA A 357 13.52 4.97 -9.39
N LYS A 358 14.08 5.89 -8.60
CA LYS A 358 14.71 5.59 -7.30
C LYS A 358 14.31 6.60 -6.26
N ILE A 359 14.22 6.15 -5.01
CA ILE A 359 14.15 7.00 -3.83
C ILE A 359 15.30 6.65 -2.89
N ALA A 360 16.04 7.65 -2.47
CA ALA A 360 17.18 7.47 -1.57
C ALA A 360 16.74 7.15 -0.13
N GLU A 361 15.56 7.62 0.25
CA GLU A 361 14.98 7.43 1.57
C GLU A 361 13.52 6.99 1.44
N GLY A 362 13.12 6.03 2.23
CA GLY A 362 11.77 5.49 2.30
C GLY A 362 11.57 4.67 3.56
N PRO A 363 10.34 4.20 3.84
CA PRO A 363 10.09 3.31 4.97
C PRO A 363 10.97 2.07 4.90
N GLY A 364 11.77 1.84 5.96
CA GLY A 364 12.72 0.75 6.00
C GLY A 364 13.97 0.95 5.11
N GLY A 365 14.11 2.09 4.42
CA GLY A 365 15.30 2.41 3.61
C GLY A 365 15.00 2.80 2.16
N PRO A 366 16.04 2.86 1.32
CA PRO A 366 15.90 3.21 -0.09
C PRO A 366 15.11 2.16 -0.86
N ALA A 367 14.58 2.58 -2.03
CA ALA A 367 13.90 1.70 -2.95
C ALA A 367 14.17 2.11 -4.40
N GLU A 368 14.20 1.15 -5.32
CA GLU A 368 14.39 1.40 -6.74
C GLU A 368 13.60 0.44 -7.60
N MET A 369 13.07 0.92 -8.70
CA MET A 369 12.46 0.06 -9.70
C MET A 369 13.52 -0.73 -10.46
N VAL A 370 13.20 -1.98 -10.81
CA VAL A 370 14.07 -2.82 -11.64
C VAL A 370 13.73 -2.58 -13.11
N PRO A 371 14.65 -2.04 -13.90
CA PRO A 371 14.39 -1.75 -15.32
C PRO A 371 13.85 -2.97 -16.07
N GLY A 372 12.77 -2.78 -16.82
CA GLY A 372 12.09 -3.82 -17.58
C GLY A 372 11.22 -4.78 -16.76
N LYS A 373 11.27 -4.70 -15.42
CA LYS A 373 10.59 -5.64 -14.52
C LYS A 373 9.31 -5.07 -13.89
N ARG A 374 9.16 -3.77 -13.85
CA ARG A 374 8.01 -3.06 -13.21
C ARG A 374 7.80 -3.42 -11.73
N HIS A 375 8.85 -3.87 -11.06
CA HIS A 375 8.85 -4.25 -9.66
C HIS A 375 9.95 -3.52 -8.90
N CYS A 376 9.72 -3.31 -7.60
CA CYS A 376 10.58 -2.51 -6.75
C CYS A 376 11.54 -3.40 -5.94
N LYS A 377 12.83 -3.05 -5.93
CA LYS A 377 13.80 -3.53 -4.93
C LYS A 377 13.63 -2.74 -3.64
N MET A 378 13.71 -3.42 -2.52
CA MET A 378 13.64 -2.83 -1.19
C MET A 378 14.44 -3.66 -0.18
N LYS A 379 14.73 -3.09 0.99
CA LYS A 379 15.25 -3.87 2.10
C LYS A 379 14.16 -4.74 2.70
N MET A 380 14.56 -5.90 3.21
CA MET A 380 13.68 -6.80 3.93
C MET A 380 14.22 -7.05 5.34
N TYR A 381 13.31 -7.20 6.28
CA TYR A 381 13.61 -7.40 7.68
C TYR A 381 12.88 -8.62 8.20
N THR A 382 13.57 -9.44 9.00
CA THR A 382 12.94 -10.48 9.81
C THR A 382 12.81 -9.95 11.22
N ALA A 383 11.60 -9.98 11.76
CA ALA A 383 11.33 -9.57 13.13
C ALA A 383 10.59 -10.66 13.88
N VAL A 384 10.72 -10.65 15.20
CA VAL A 384 10.05 -11.60 16.11
C VAL A 384 9.21 -10.79 17.10
N ALA A 385 7.97 -11.21 17.30
CA ALA A 385 7.08 -10.62 18.30
C ALA A 385 7.53 -10.98 19.70
N LYS A 386 7.67 -10.00 20.57
CA LYS A 386 8.09 -10.13 21.95
C LYS A 386 7.36 -9.12 22.83
N GLY A 387 6.59 -9.62 23.77
CA GLY A 387 5.80 -8.78 24.67
C GLY A 387 4.86 -7.81 23.93
N GLY A 388 4.29 -8.23 22.79
CA GLY A 388 3.37 -7.39 21.99
C GLY A 388 4.05 -6.36 21.07
N ASN A 389 5.39 -6.41 20.94
CA ASN A 389 6.15 -5.54 20.02
C ASN A 389 7.05 -6.40 19.12
N TYR A 390 7.58 -5.81 18.04
CA TYR A 390 8.59 -6.48 17.23
C TYR A 390 10.02 -6.13 17.67
N GLU A 391 10.90 -7.16 17.62
CA GLU A 391 12.35 -7.02 17.66
C GLU A 391 12.94 -7.49 16.33
N ILE A 392 13.83 -6.71 15.71
CA ILE A 392 14.51 -7.09 14.47
C ILE A 392 15.58 -8.15 14.79
N VAL A 393 15.48 -9.29 14.13
CA VAL A 393 16.43 -10.42 14.28
C VAL A 393 17.19 -10.74 12.99
N GLY A 394 16.80 -10.14 11.87
CA GLY A 394 17.46 -10.29 10.57
C GLY A 394 17.23 -9.07 9.68
N ARG A 395 18.19 -8.82 8.79
CA ARG A 395 18.14 -7.73 7.80
C ARG A 395 18.78 -8.22 6.51
N SER A 396 18.17 -7.89 5.38
CA SER A 396 18.79 -8.16 4.08
C SER A 396 20.09 -7.39 3.89
N ASN A 397 21.04 -7.97 3.18
CA ASN A 397 22.26 -7.32 2.78
C ASN A 397 22.02 -6.42 1.54
N GLY A 398 21.44 -5.24 1.76
CA GLY A 398 21.07 -4.32 0.69
C GLY A 398 19.62 -4.48 0.22
N LEU A 399 19.36 -3.99 -0.99
CA LEU A 399 18.05 -4.10 -1.63
C LEU A 399 17.86 -5.49 -2.23
N VAL A 400 16.79 -6.15 -1.87
CA VAL A 400 16.45 -7.49 -2.36
C VAL A 400 15.76 -7.40 -3.72
N ASP A 401 16.22 -8.17 -4.68
CA ASP A 401 15.63 -8.26 -6.02
C ASP A 401 14.27 -8.98 -5.96
N PRO A 402 13.21 -8.45 -6.59
CA PRO A 402 11.90 -9.09 -6.62
C PRO A 402 11.85 -10.41 -7.39
N LYS A 403 12.81 -10.66 -8.29
CA LYS A 403 12.91 -11.84 -9.17
C LYS A 403 11.67 -12.07 -10.04
N GLU A 404 11.04 -10.98 -10.48
CA GLU A 404 9.81 -11.00 -11.28
C GLU A 404 10.08 -10.56 -12.73
N CYS A 405 9.14 -10.92 -13.60
CA CYS A 405 9.15 -10.55 -15.01
C CYS A 405 10.53 -10.65 -15.66
#